data_b3b642e17e422a00180d7f6fcce139c3
#
_entry.id   b3b642e17e422a00180d7f6fcce139c3
#
_cell.length_a   1.000
_cell.length_b   1.000
_cell.length_c   1.000
_cell.angle_alpha   90.00
_cell.angle_beta   90.00
_cell.angle_gamma   90.00
#
_symmetry.space_group_name_H-M   'P 1'
#
loop_
_entity.id
_entity.type
_entity.pdbx_description
1 polymer ?
#
loop_
_entity_poly.entity_id
_entity_poly.type
_entity_poly.pdbx_seq_one_letter_code
_entity_poly.pdbx_strand_id
1 'polypeptide(L)'
;MKKYNLSRIMKRAWGLVKRFKETISSALKKAWREAKMKMAELKGTEKQVAWANDIRNKGIEFCEKYGFSFAKQKFCDMDSSKWFIDEWRGLTSRGNKFGMVANLMELNIQEETRIIREKNGRAIKHKERVQILDSYEKYRNIDSEVDYKINEFWSDGQYLWGGSISGQN
;
A
#
# COMPACT_ATOMS: atom_id res chain seq x y z
N MET A 1 25.35 -11.57 -9.50
CA MET A 1 24.73 -10.35 -10.06
C MET A 1 23.33 -10.66 -10.59
N LYS A 2 22.27 -9.98 -10.12
CA LYS A 2 20.92 -10.14 -10.71
C LYS A 2 20.91 -9.49 -12.10
N LYS A 3 20.79 -10.30 -13.16
CA LYS A 3 20.60 -9.77 -14.52
C LYS A 3 19.15 -9.30 -14.68
N TYR A 4 18.96 -8.00 -14.85
CA TYR A 4 17.64 -7.44 -15.17
C TYR A 4 17.32 -7.68 -16.66
N ASN A 5 16.06 -8.02 -16.95
CA ASN A 5 15.61 -8.17 -18.32
C ASN A 5 15.29 -6.78 -18.93
N LEU A 6 16.26 -6.20 -19.64
CA LEU A 6 16.16 -4.88 -20.26
C LEU A 6 15.00 -4.77 -21.25
N SER A 7 14.77 -5.84 -22.05
CA SER A 7 13.66 -5.85 -23.01
C SER A 7 12.31 -5.73 -22.32
N ARG A 8 12.13 -6.44 -21.18
CA ARG A 8 10.89 -6.35 -20.37
C ARG A 8 10.71 -4.95 -19.77
N ILE A 9 11.80 -4.35 -19.28
CA ILE A 9 11.79 -2.98 -18.73
C ILE A 9 11.39 -1.97 -19.81
N MET A 10 11.98 -2.06 -20.99
CA MET A 10 11.66 -1.17 -22.11
C MET A 10 10.21 -1.35 -22.59
N LYS A 11 9.74 -2.60 -22.77
CA LYS A 11 8.33 -2.86 -23.12
C LYS A 11 7.37 -2.27 -22.09
N ARG A 12 7.70 -2.39 -20.80
CA ARG A 12 6.90 -1.80 -19.72
C ARG A 12 6.89 -0.28 -19.79
N ALA A 13 8.04 0.37 -19.99
CA ALA A 13 8.16 1.81 -20.14
C ALA A 13 7.32 2.33 -21.31
N TRP A 14 7.41 1.71 -22.48
CA TRP A 14 6.59 2.07 -23.64
C TRP A 14 5.08 1.88 -23.39
N GLY A 15 4.69 0.85 -22.66
CA GLY A 15 3.31 0.62 -22.24
C GLY A 15 2.80 1.79 -21.38
N LEU A 16 3.60 2.29 -20.44
CA LEU A 16 3.26 3.45 -19.60
C LEU A 16 3.13 4.73 -20.43
N VAL A 17 4.05 4.99 -21.38
CA VAL A 17 3.96 6.14 -22.30
C VAL A 17 2.66 6.11 -23.10
N LYS A 18 2.34 4.97 -23.73
CA LYS A 18 1.14 4.82 -24.57
C LYS A 18 -0.16 5.00 -23.77
N ARG A 19 -0.22 4.45 -22.56
CA ARG A 19 -1.44 4.41 -21.75
C ARG A 19 -1.70 5.68 -20.97
N PHE A 20 -0.64 6.29 -20.42
CA PHE A 20 -0.76 7.43 -19.51
C PHE A 20 -0.22 8.75 -20.08
N LYS A 21 0.22 8.76 -21.34
CA LYS A 21 0.86 9.92 -21.99
C LYS A 21 2.01 10.52 -21.19
N GLU A 22 2.72 9.68 -20.43
CA GLU A 22 3.90 10.08 -19.66
C GLU A 22 5.10 10.30 -20.57
N THR A 23 6.08 11.07 -20.08
CA THR A 23 7.39 11.18 -20.75
C THR A 23 8.13 9.85 -20.66
N ILE A 24 8.91 9.50 -21.67
CA ILE A 24 9.70 8.26 -21.68
C ILE A 24 10.67 8.19 -20.49
N SER A 25 11.20 9.32 -20.05
CA SER A 25 12.09 9.39 -18.89
C SER A 25 11.35 8.99 -17.59
N SER A 26 10.14 9.50 -17.36
CA SER A 26 9.30 9.13 -16.22
C SER A 26 8.91 7.66 -16.27
N ALA A 27 8.46 7.19 -17.43
CA ALA A 27 8.07 5.80 -17.66
C ALA A 27 9.24 4.83 -17.44
N LEU A 28 10.45 5.16 -17.90
CA LEU A 28 11.65 4.37 -17.66
C LEU A 28 12.01 4.31 -16.18
N LYS A 29 11.97 5.43 -15.46
CA LYS A 29 12.22 5.44 -14.00
C LYS A 29 11.25 4.51 -13.27
N LYS A 30 9.95 4.53 -13.64
CA LYS A 30 8.93 3.64 -13.08
C LYS A 30 9.21 2.17 -13.42
N ALA A 31 9.48 1.85 -14.68
CA ALA A 31 9.77 0.48 -15.13
C ALA A 31 11.04 -0.10 -14.47
N TRP A 32 12.09 0.71 -14.27
CA TRP A 32 13.28 0.31 -13.54
C TRP A 32 13.02 0.09 -12.05
N ARG A 33 12.20 0.95 -11.43
CA ARG A 33 11.78 0.78 -10.03
C ARG A 33 11.03 -0.55 -9.86
N GLU A 34 10.06 -0.85 -10.74
CA GLU A 34 9.35 -2.11 -10.77
C GLU A 34 10.30 -3.31 -10.91
N ALA A 35 11.27 -3.23 -11.82
CA ALA A 35 12.23 -4.30 -12.04
C ALA A 35 13.19 -4.53 -10.87
N LYS A 36 13.50 -3.50 -10.09
CA LYS A 36 14.34 -3.59 -8.88
C LYS A 36 13.58 -4.13 -7.67
N MET A 37 12.27 -3.87 -7.59
CA MET A 37 11.43 -4.41 -6.53
C MET A 37 11.16 -5.90 -6.79
N LYS A 38 11.31 -6.70 -5.71
CA LYS A 38 10.88 -8.10 -5.75
C LYS A 38 9.37 -8.11 -5.56
N MET A 39 8.63 -8.13 -6.67
CA MET A 39 7.16 -8.20 -6.63
C MET A 39 6.69 -9.61 -6.95
N ALA A 40 5.63 -10.06 -6.26
CA ALA A 40 4.95 -11.30 -6.56
C ALA A 40 4.30 -11.24 -7.96
N GLU A 41 4.33 -12.34 -8.67
CA GLU A 41 3.65 -12.45 -9.96
C GLU A 41 2.13 -12.50 -9.75
N LEU A 42 1.40 -11.63 -10.46
CA LEU A 42 -0.05 -11.56 -10.31
C LEU A 42 -0.74 -12.73 -10.99
N LYS A 43 -1.67 -13.34 -10.27
CA LYS A 43 -2.55 -14.41 -10.75
C LYS A 43 -3.89 -13.84 -11.20
N GLY A 44 -4.38 -14.28 -12.37
CA GLY A 44 -5.64 -13.84 -12.95
C GLY A 44 -5.62 -13.93 -14.47
N THR A 45 -6.71 -13.52 -15.12
CA THR A 45 -6.73 -13.37 -16.57
C THR A 45 -5.80 -12.24 -17.02
N GLU A 46 -5.35 -12.26 -18.26
CA GLU A 46 -4.44 -11.24 -18.80
C GLU A 46 -4.95 -9.81 -18.59
N LYS A 47 -6.25 -9.58 -18.80
CA LYS A 47 -6.89 -8.27 -18.58
C LYS A 47 -6.88 -7.88 -17.09
N GLN A 48 -7.17 -8.83 -16.19
CA GLN A 48 -7.14 -8.58 -14.74
C GLN A 48 -5.73 -8.28 -14.26
N VAL A 49 -4.74 -9.05 -14.71
CA VAL A 49 -3.32 -8.84 -14.39
C VAL A 49 -2.85 -7.47 -14.85
N ALA A 50 -3.20 -7.05 -16.08
CA ALA A 50 -2.85 -5.74 -16.59
C ALA A 50 -3.44 -4.61 -15.72
N TRP A 51 -4.73 -4.68 -15.40
CA TRP A 51 -5.39 -3.68 -14.54
C TRP A 51 -4.87 -3.69 -13.11
N ALA A 52 -4.71 -4.85 -12.50
CA ALA A 52 -4.16 -4.99 -11.16
C ALA A 52 -2.72 -4.46 -11.05
N ASN A 53 -1.90 -4.63 -12.09
CA ASN A 53 -0.56 -4.02 -12.13
C ASN A 53 -0.61 -2.49 -12.12
N ASP A 54 -1.58 -1.88 -12.81
CA ASP A 54 -1.72 -0.42 -12.80
C ASP A 54 -2.13 0.07 -11.41
N ILE A 55 -3.08 -0.63 -10.76
CA ILE A 55 -3.50 -0.34 -9.40
C ILE A 55 -2.32 -0.50 -8.43
N ARG A 56 -1.60 -1.62 -8.51
CA ARG A 56 -0.41 -1.90 -7.69
C ARG A 56 0.63 -0.80 -7.80
N ASN A 57 0.98 -0.42 -9.02
CA ASN A 57 2.00 0.60 -9.25
C ASN A 57 1.58 1.96 -8.70
N LYS A 58 0.30 2.31 -8.84
CA LYS A 58 -0.25 3.54 -8.29
C LYS A 58 -0.23 3.52 -6.75
N GLY A 59 -0.63 2.41 -6.15
CA GLY A 59 -0.55 2.23 -4.69
C GLY A 59 0.88 2.35 -4.16
N ILE A 60 1.85 1.72 -4.83
CA ILE A 60 3.27 1.84 -4.47
C ILE A 60 3.76 3.28 -4.58
N GLU A 61 3.35 4.02 -5.63
CA GLU A 61 3.69 5.44 -5.79
C GLU A 61 3.18 6.29 -4.61
N PHE A 62 1.92 6.06 -4.16
CA PHE A 62 1.37 6.72 -2.98
C PHE A 62 2.10 6.31 -1.70
N CYS A 63 2.35 5.02 -1.51
CA CYS A 63 3.10 4.54 -0.34
C CYS A 63 4.50 5.17 -0.25
N GLU A 64 5.19 5.33 -1.37
CA GLU A 64 6.50 6.01 -1.41
C GLU A 64 6.39 7.49 -1.09
N LYS A 65 5.34 8.16 -1.63
CA LYS A 65 5.12 9.59 -1.37
C LYS A 65 4.90 9.89 0.11
N TYR A 66 4.15 9.03 0.81
CA TYR A 66 3.77 9.25 2.20
C TYR A 66 4.63 8.46 3.20
N GLY A 67 5.54 7.59 2.73
CA GLY A 67 6.40 6.78 3.58
C GLY A 67 5.72 5.56 4.21
N PHE A 68 4.67 5.03 3.59
CA PHE A 68 3.93 3.84 4.05
C PHE A 68 4.66 2.55 3.63
N SER A 69 5.74 2.22 4.35
CA SER A 69 6.63 1.12 4.00
C SER A 69 6.00 -0.27 4.13
N PHE A 70 5.16 -0.48 5.13
CA PHE A 70 4.50 -1.76 5.36
C PHE A 70 3.40 -2.02 4.32
N ALA A 71 2.58 -1.02 3.99
CA ALA A 71 1.60 -1.12 2.91
C ALA A 71 2.30 -1.35 1.56
N LYS A 72 3.42 -0.67 1.30
CA LYS A 72 4.23 -0.90 0.09
C LYS A 72 4.69 -2.34 0.00
N GLN A 73 5.21 -2.91 1.10
CA GLN A 73 5.65 -4.31 1.13
C GLN A 73 4.47 -5.24 0.85
N LYS A 74 3.31 -4.98 1.46
CA LYS A 74 2.09 -5.76 1.19
C LYS A 74 1.70 -5.73 -0.29
N PHE A 75 1.75 -4.57 -0.94
CA PHE A 75 1.48 -4.43 -2.38
C PHE A 75 2.49 -5.21 -3.23
N CYS A 76 3.75 -5.29 -2.81
CA CYS A 76 4.77 -6.08 -3.51
C CYS A 76 4.55 -7.60 -3.35
N ASP A 77 4.14 -8.05 -2.19
CA ASP A 77 4.01 -9.47 -1.85
C ASP A 77 2.67 -10.08 -2.29
N MET A 78 1.65 -9.24 -2.54
CA MET A 78 0.33 -9.69 -2.97
C MET A 78 0.37 -10.21 -4.43
N ASP A 79 -0.09 -11.44 -4.64
CA ASP A 79 -0.13 -12.11 -5.95
C ASP A 79 -1.53 -12.16 -6.58
N SER A 80 -2.58 -11.70 -5.88
CA SER A 80 -3.96 -11.77 -6.34
C SER A 80 -4.36 -10.51 -7.11
N SER A 81 -4.61 -10.64 -8.42
CA SER A 81 -5.19 -9.57 -9.23
C SER A 81 -6.59 -9.16 -8.74
N LYS A 82 -7.38 -10.15 -8.28
CA LYS A 82 -8.72 -9.91 -7.73
C LYS A 82 -8.67 -8.99 -6.53
N TRP A 83 -7.74 -9.21 -5.58
CA TRP A 83 -7.60 -8.36 -4.40
C TRP A 83 -7.32 -6.89 -4.78
N PHE A 84 -6.44 -6.63 -5.76
CA PHE A 84 -6.19 -5.28 -6.23
C PHE A 84 -7.43 -4.63 -6.85
N ILE A 85 -8.20 -5.39 -7.65
CA ILE A 85 -9.37 -4.88 -8.34
C ILE A 85 -10.51 -4.61 -7.34
N ASP A 86 -10.76 -5.52 -6.41
CA ASP A 86 -11.88 -5.40 -5.48
C ASP A 86 -11.64 -4.29 -4.44
N GLU A 87 -10.44 -4.25 -3.85
CA GLU A 87 -10.14 -3.36 -2.74
C GLU A 87 -9.55 -1.99 -3.18
N TRP A 88 -8.80 -1.97 -4.28
CA TRP A 88 -7.94 -0.83 -4.61
C TRP A 88 -8.20 -0.19 -5.98
N ARG A 89 -9.27 -0.56 -6.68
CA ARG A 89 -9.62 0.03 -7.98
C ARG A 89 -9.75 1.56 -7.95
N GLY A 90 -10.12 2.14 -6.81
CA GLY A 90 -10.22 3.58 -6.60
C GLY A 90 -8.91 4.34 -6.85
N LEU A 91 -7.75 3.70 -6.69
CA LEU A 91 -6.45 4.32 -6.97
C LEU A 91 -6.26 4.72 -8.44
N THR A 92 -6.94 4.05 -9.36
CA THR A 92 -6.86 4.33 -10.81
C THR A 92 -8.10 5.04 -11.34
N SER A 93 -9.16 5.22 -10.54
CA SER A 93 -10.40 5.91 -10.92
C SER A 93 -10.22 7.43 -10.90
N ARG A 94 -10.86 8.13 -11.85
CA ARG A 94 -10.71 9.59 -12.01
C ARG A 94 -11.33 10.43 -10.87
N GLY A 95 -12.16 9.85 -10.01
CA GLY A 95 -13.03 10.63 -9.12
C GLY A 95 -12.77 10.53 -7.63
N ASN A 96 -12.01 9.55 -7.11
CA ASN A 96 -11.97 9.34 -5.66
C ASN A 96 -10.56 9.05 -5.14
N LYS A 97 -9.72 10.08 -5.10
CA LYS A 97 -8.36 9.97 -4.56
C LYS A 97 -8.30 10.21 -3.04
N PHE A 98 -9.29 10.91 -2.48
CA PHE A 98 -9.25 11.35 -1.08
C PHE A 98 -9.24 10.16 -0.11
N GLY A 99 -10.21 9.31 -0.08
CA GLY A 99 -10.25 8.16 0.83
C GLY A 99 -9.14 7.11 0.61
N MET A 100 -8.46 7.13 -0.54
CA MET A 100 -7.40 6.15 -0.82
C MET A 100 -6.14 6.34 0.01
N VAL A 101 -5.78 7.58 0.38
CA VAL A 101 -4.63 7.84 1.24
C VAL A 101 -4.92 7.34 2.66
N ALA A 102 -6.13 7.60 3.17
CA ALA A 102 -6.58 7.10 4.45
C ALA A 102 -6.58 5.56 4.50
N ASN A 103 -7.09 4.90 3.46
CA ASN A 103 -7.08 3.44 3.34
C ASN A 103 -5.66 2.86 3.25
N LEU A 104 -4.74 3.52 2.54
CA LEU A 104 -3.33 3.09 2.49
C LEU A 104 -2.63 3.27 3.84
N MET A 105 -2.96 4.32 4.57
CA MET A 105 -2.47 4.52 5.93
C MET A 105 -3.00 3.44 6.87
N GLU A 106 -4.30 3.14 6.80
CA GLU A 106 -4.92 2.04 7.54
C GLU A 106 -4.22 0.71 7.26
N LEU A 107 -4.05 0.35 5.98
CA LEU A 107 -3.32 -0.86 5.60
C LEU A 107 -1.89 -0.86 6.16
N ASN A 108 -1.21 0.29 6.16
CA ASN A 108 0.15 0.39 6.69
C ASN A 108 0.19 0.11 8.20
N ILE A 109 -0.75 0.65 8.97
CA ILE A 109 -0.87 0.39 10.40
C ILE A 109 -1.22 -1.08 10.67
N GLN A 110 -2.13 -1.66 9.89
CA GLN A 110 -2.51 -3.07 10.01
C GLN A 110 -1.33 -4.00 9.78
N GLU A 111 -0.56 -3.78 8.74
CA GLU A 111 0.62 -4.61 8.42
C GLU A 111 1.75 -4.40 9.44
N GLU A 112 1.98 -3.16 9.91
CA GLU A 112 2.94 -2.87 10.98
C GLU A 112 2.59 -3.63 12.26
N THR A 113 1.33 -3.54 12.70
CA THR A 113 0.82 -4.25 13.88
C THR A 113 0.88 -5.77 13.73
N ARG A 114 0.57 -6.29 12.54
CA ARG A 114 0.69 -7.72 12.25
C ARG A 114 2.13 -8.21 12.42
N ILE A 115 3.09 -7.50 11.84
CA ILE A 115 4.52 -7.85 11.92
C ILE A 115 5.00 -7.80 13.38
N ILE A 116 4.61 -6.78 14.14
CA ILE A 116 4.98 -6.66 15.56
C ILE A 116 4.40 -7.82 16.37
N ARG A 117 3.14 -8.19 16.15
CA ARG A 117 2.50 -9.35 16.81
C ARG A 117 3.21 -10.66 16.49
N GLU A 118 3.49 -10.90 15.22
CA GLU A 118 4.20 -12.11 14.77
C GLU A 118 5.60 -12.19 15.38
N LYS A 119 6.33 -11.07 15.38
CA LYS A 119 7.68 -11.00 15.97
C LYS A 119 7.68 -11.26 17.50
N ASN A 120 6.68 -10.72 18.20
CA ASN A 120 6.61 -10.79 19.66
C ASN A 120 5.88 -12.03 20.17
N GLY A 121 5.15 -12.76 19.31
CA GLY A 121 4.31 -13.91 19.69
C GLY A 121 3.16 -13.55 20.64
N ARG A 122 2.75 -12.28 20.71
CA ARG A 122 1.69 -11.76 21.59
C ARG A 122 0.94 -10.58 20.97
N ALA A 123 -0.19 -10.22 21.57
CA ALA A 123 -0.95 -9.02 21.22
C ALA A 123 -0.14 -7.73 21.48
N ILE A 124 -0.50 -6.66 20.77
CA ILE A 124 0.10 -5.33 20.93
C ILE A 124 -0.26 -4.77 22.32
N LYS A 125 0.74 -4.35 23.08
CA LYS A 125 0.52 -3.65 24.37
C LYS A 125 0.10 -2.21 24.13
N HIS A 126 -0.63 -1.64 25.10
CA HIS A 126 -1.09 -0.25 25.03
C HIS A 126 0.03 0.75 24.70
N LYS A 127 1.20 0.63 25.34
CA LYS A 127 2.35 1.50 25.09
C LYS A 127 2.84 1.40 23.64
N GLU A 128 2.89 0.20 23.05
CA GLU A 128 3.27 -0.01 21.66
C GLU A 128 2.24 0.60 20.70
N ARG A 129 0.94 0.46 21.03
CA ARG A 129 -0.16 1.11 20.31
C ARG A 129 0.01 2.62 20.26
N VAL A 130 0.22 3.25 21.42
CA VAL A 130 0.42 4.70 21.52
C VAL A 130 1.60 5.14 20.65
N GLN A 131 2.74 4.45 20.73
CA GLN A 131 3.93 4.76 19.92
C GLN A 131 3.66 4.67 18.41
N ILE A 132 2.90 3.67 17.97
CA ILE A 132 2.52 3.54 16.57
C ILE A 132 1.63 4.75 16.18
N LEU A 133 0.56 5.03 16.90
CA LEU A 133 -0.37 6.10 16.58
C LEU A 133 0.31 7.48 16.58
N ASP A 134 1.17 7.77 17.56
CA ASP A 134 1.93 9.01 17.61
C ASP A 134 2.77 9.22 16.34
N SER A 135 3.30 8.13 15.75
CA SER A 135 4.06 8.22 14.51
C SER A 135 3.23 8.63 13.29
N TYR A 136 1.91 8.46 13.37
CA TYR A 136 0.96 8.83 12.31
C TYR A 136 0.30 10.20 12.50
N GLU A 137 0.45 10.86 13.65
CA GLU A 137 -0.09 12.20 13.91
C GLU A 137 0.36 13.24 12.86
N LYS A 138 1.57 13.11 12.33
CA LYS A 138 2.10 13.97 11.25
C LYS A 138 1.28 13.98 9.97
N TYR A 139 0.40 12.98 9.78
CA TYR A 139 -0.41 12.85 8.57
C TYR A 139 -1.79 13.51 8.67
N ARG A 140 -2.22 14.00 9.86
CA ARG A 140 -3.54 14.60 10.08
C ARG A 140 -3.92 15.66 9.07
N ASN A 141 -2.97 16.49 8.67
CA ASN A 141 -3.20 17.63 7.79
C ASN A 141 -3.19 17.28 6.30
N ILE A 142 -3.18 16.00 5.92
CA ILE A 142 -3.21 15.61 4.51
C ILE A 142 -4.59 15.82 3.90
N ASP A 143 -5.62 15.29 4.57
CA ASP A 143 -7.03 15.48 4.24
C ASP A 143 -7.93 15.06 5.43
N SER A 144 -9.23 15.41 5.35
CA SER A 144 -10.20 15.13 6.41
C SER A 144 -10.44 13.64 6.65
N GLU A 145 -10.31 12.80 5.64
CA GLU A 145 -10.48 11.35 5.77
C GLU A 145 -9.32 10.75 6.58
N VAL A 146 -8.10 11.24 6.38
CA VAL A 146 -6.92 10.83 7.16
C VAL A 146 -7.08 11.25 8.62
N ASP A 147 -7.52 12.50 8.88
CA ASP A 147 -7.76 12.97 10.23
C ASP A 147 -8.84 12.14 10.94
N TYR A 148 -9.95 11.88 10.24
CA TYR A 148 -11.02 11.01 10.75
C TYR A 148 -10.51 9.62 11.13
N LYS A 149 -9.73 8.99 10.25
CA LYS A 149 -9.15 7.66 10.49
C LYS A 149 -8.18 7.64 11.68
N ILE A 150 -7.36 8.67 11.84
CA ILE A 150 -6.48 8.78 13.01
C ILE A 150 -7.30 8.85 14.30
N ASN A 151 -8.36 9.66 14.31
CA ASN A 151 -9.27 9.76 15.47
C ASN A 151 -9.98 8.43 15.76
N GLU A 152 -10.44 7.72 14.72
CA GLU A 152 -11.03 6.39 14.84
C GLU A 152 -10.03 5.40 15.50
N PHE A 153 -8.77 5.43 15.13
CA PHE A 153 -7.74 4.57 15.72
C PHE A 153 -7.47 4.91 17.19
N TRP A 154 -7.52 6.17 17.57
CA TRP A 154 -7.38 6.57 18.96
C TRP A 154 -8.58 6.15 19.81
N SER A 155 -9.79 6.27 19.28
CA SER A 155 -11.03 6.00 20.01
C SER A 155 -11.39 4.52 20.09
N ASP A 156 -11.22 3.76 18.99
CA ASP A 156 -11.84 2.44 18.81
C ASP A 156 -10.89 1.33 18.30
N GLY A 157 -9.64 1.38 18.66
CA GLY A 157 -8.56 0.50 18.20
C GLY A 157 -8.74 -1.02 18.31
N GLN A 158 -9.98 -1.54 18.49
CA GLN A 158 -10.22 -2.98 18.66
C GLN A 158 -9.87 -3.80 17.41
N TYR A 159 -10.26 -3.33 16.23
CA TYR A 159 -10.08 -4.08 14.98
C TYR A 159 -8.62 -4.20 14.54
N LEU A 160 -7.83 -3.16 14.77
CA LEU A 160 -6.42 -3.13 14.37
C LEU A 160 -5.51 -3.88 15.32
N TRP A 161 -5.85 -3.89 16.60
CA TRP A 161 -4.96 -4.38 17.64
C TRP A 161 -5.14 -5.86 17.97
N GLY A 162 -6.16 -6.50 17.38
CA GLY A 162 -6.36 -7.95 17.44
C GLY A 162 -6.62 -8.51 18.83
N GLY A 163 -7.25 -7.72 19.68
CA GLY A 163 -7.68 -8.14 21.00
C GLY A 163 -9.11 -7.70 21.28
N SER A 164 -9.97 -8.63 21.65
CA SER A 164 -11.21 -8.31 22.33
C SER A 164 -10.87 -7.54 23.60
N ILE A 165 -11.50 -6.38 23.83
CA ILE A 165 -11.45 -5.73 25.15
C ILE A 165 -12.40 -6.51 26.08
N SER A 166 -12.10 -7.73 26.35
CA SER A 166 -12.62 -8.41 27.53
C SER A 166 -11.55 -8.38 28.61
N GLY A 167 -11.62 -7.34 29.40
CA GLY A 167 -10.94 -7.27 30.70
C GLY A 167 -9.46 -7.00 30.62
N GLN A 168 -9.04 -5.73 31.00
CA GLN A 168 -8.40 -5.79 32.31
C GLN A 168 -7.85 -4.48 32.77
N ASN A 169 -8.20 -4.30 33.91
CA ASN A 169 -7.57 -3.60 35.03
C ASN A 169 -6.03 -3.76 35.07
#